data_1e705d77385cac87a335677b25c197a4
#
_entry.id   1e705d77385cac87a335677b25c197a4
#
_cell.length_a   1.000
_cell.length_b   1.000
_cell.length_c   1.000
_cell.angle_alpha   90.00
_cell.angle_beta   90.00
_cell.angle_gamma   90.00
#
_symmetry.space_group_name_H-M   'P 1'
#
loop_
_entity.id
_entity.type
_entity.pdbx_description
1 polymer ?
#
loop_
_entity_poly.entity_id
_entity_poly.type
_entity_poly.pdbx_seq_one_letter_code
_entity_poly.pdbx_strand_id
1 'polypeptide(L)'
;KLALFGAGGKMGMRLGANLAKTDEFETMHVEVSEAGQAAVREAYGVECVDVDVALDGADIIVLAVPDTVIGKVAHGIIDKVKPGAMIFVLDGAAPFAGHLPERADITYFMSHPCHPPIWNNENTTDERRDYFGGISADQGIVNVLVQGPEEDYALGERVGKAIYAPVVRSHRVTLKQFALLEPGLSETVNGSLMKVLRMAMDEVVKKGVSYDCARDFLLGHMNIMGAVMFDQHQGVFSDAANKAIEFGIPVLMKDDWLRCFDDDEIAAS
;
A
#
# COMPACT_ATOMS: atom_id res chain seq x y z
N LYS A 1 -23.30 5.86 2.07
CA LYS A 1 -22.51 7.09 2.15
C LYS A 1 -21.12 6.77 2.67
N LEU A 2 -20.09 7.41 2.09
CA LEU A 2 -18.69 7.24 2.45
C LEU A 2 -18.10 8.57 2.93
N ALA A 3 -17.48 8.59 4.12
CA ALA A 3 -16.72 9.73 4.63
C ALA A 3 -15.21 9.48 4.43
N LEU A 4 -14.54 10.34 3.70
CA LEU A 4 -13.09 10.29 3.45
C LEU A 4 -12.38 11.27 4.39
N PHE A 5 -11.79 10.75 5.46
CA PHE A 5 -11.00 11.51 6.43
C PHE A 5 -9.57 11.72 5.96
N GLY A 6 -9.03 12.93 6.15
CA GLY A 6 -7.74 13.32 5.60
C GLY A 6 -7.79 13.56 4.08
N ALA A 7 -8.94 14.04 3.60
CA ALA A 7 -9.26 14.18 2.18
C ALA A 7 -8.26 15.07 1.42
N GLY A 8 -7.69 16.09 2.06
CA GLY A 8 -6.70 17.02 1.50
C GLY A 8 -5.25 16.51 1.56
N GLY A 9 -5.00 15.37 2.21
CA GLY A 9 -3.68 14.73 2.27
C GLY A 9 -3.32 14.04 0.95
N LYS A 10 -2.04 13.63 0.82
CA LYS A 10 -1.53 12.97 -0.41
C LYS A 10 -2.35 11.73 -0.81
N MET A 11 -2.67 10.87 0.15
CA MET A 11 -3.51 9.69 -0.11
C MET A 11 -4.96 10.09 -0.31
N GLY A 12 -5.52 10.94 0.58
CA GLY A 12 -6.90 11.40 0.47
C GLY A 12 -7.24 12.00 -0.89
N MET A 13 -6.35 12.82 -1.45
CA MET A 13 -6.51 13.38 -2.80
C MET A 13 -6.52 12.31 -3.90
N ARG A 14 -5.70 11.25 -3.79
CA ARG A 14 -5.73 10.14 -4.75
C ARG A 14 -7.02 9.34 -4.67
N LEU A 15 -7.43 8.98 -3.45
CA LEU A 15 -8.65 8.22 -3.23
C LEU A 15 -9.88 9.03 -3.66
N GLY A 16 -9.91 10.32 -3.32
CA GLY A 16 -10.97 11.24 -3.73
C GLY A 16 -11.10 11.37 -5.24
N ALA A 17 -9.97 11.42 -5.97
CA ALA A 17 -9.96 11.46 -7.43
C ALA A 17 -10.57 10.19 -8.05
N ASN A 18 -10.38 9.02 -7.45
CA ASN A 18 -10.98 7.78 -7.90
C ASN A 18 -12.45 7.66 -7.50
N LEU A 19 -12.80 8.06 -6.28
CA LEU A 19 -14.19 8.12 -5.83
C LEU A 19 -15.04 9.08 -6.68
N ALA A 20 -14.46 10.17 -7.16
CA ALA A 20 -15.15 11.11 -8.06
C ALA A 20 -15.44 10.53 -9.47
N LYS A 21 -14.84 9.39 -9.84
CA LYS A 21 -15.08 8.71 -11.13
C LYS A 21 -16.21 7.68 -11.08
N THR A 22 -16.80 7.43 -9.91
CA THR A 22 -17.85 6.43 -9.71
C THR A 22 -19.04 7.02 -8.98
N ASP A 23 -20.24 6.60 -9.36
CA ASP A 23 -21.49 6.96 -8.68
C ASP A 23 -21.86 5.94 -7.58
N GLU A 24 -20.99 4.95 -7.31
CA GLU A 24 -21.28 3.89 -6.34
C GLU A 24 -21.32 4.42 -4.90
N PHE A 25 -20.50 5.44 -4.60
CA PHE A 25 -20.39 6.01 -3.25
C PHE A 25 -20.69 7.51 -3.24
N GLU A 26 -21.67 7.92 -2.45
CA GLU A 26 -21.87 9.33 -2.09
C GLU A 26 -20.77 9.73 -1.11
N THR A 27 -19.77 10.50 -1.58
CA THR A 27 -18.55 10.81 -0.84
C THR A 27 -18.66 12.14 -0.10
N MET A 28 -18.41 12.13 1.20
CA MET A 28 -18.22 13.30 2.05
C MET A 28 -16.74 13.47 2.37
N HIS A 29 -16.17 14.64 2.07
CA HIS A 29 -14.77 14.93 2.32
C HIS A 29 -14.60 15.58 3.70
N VAL A 30 -13.71 15.02 4.53
CA VAL A 30 -13.40 15.52 5.87
C VAL A 30 -11.92 15.87 5.93
N GLU A 31 -11.62 17.13 6.22
CA GLU A 31 -10.26 17.65 6.33
C GLU A 31 -10.21 18.75 7.39
N VAL A 32 -9.20 18.70 8.26
CA VAL A 32 -9.08 19.64 9.38
C VAL A 32 -8.19 20.85 9.06
N SER A 33 -7.28 20.72 8.11
CA SER A 33 -6.37 21.81 7.72
C SER A 33 -6.99 22.70 6.63
N GLU A 34 -6.89 24.02 6.80
CA GLU A 34 -7.37 24.98 5.80
C GLU A 34 -6.74 24.76 4.41
N ALA A 35 -5.43 24.42 4.37
CA ALA A 35 -4.75 24.14 3.13
C ALA A 35 -5.29 22.88 2.43
N GLY A 36 -5.59 21.83 3.20
CA GLY A 36 -6.20 20.60 2.67
C GLY A 36 -7.64 20.83 2.20
N GLN A 37 -8.44 21.61 2.93
CA GLN A 37 -9.79 22.00 2.50
C GLN A 37 -9.76 22.80 1.19
N ALA A 38 -8.82 23.73 1.05
CA ALA A 38 -8.62 24.49 -0.19
C ALA A 38 -8.24 23.56 -1.37
N ALA A 39 -7.36 22.58 -1.14
CA ALA A 39 -6.98 21.60 -2.16
C ALA A 39 -8.17 20.73 -2.61
N VAL A 40 -9.00 20.27 -1.69
CA VAL A 40 -10.24 19.52 -1.99
C VAL A 40 -11.20 20.36 -2.83
N ARG A 41 -11.42 21.63 -2.42
CA ARG A 41 -12.28 22.56 -3.17
C ARG A 41 -11.75 22.81 -4.58
N GLU A 42 -10.47 23.04 -4.73
CA GLU A 42 -9.83 23.28 -6.02
C GLU A 42 -9.96 22.04 -6.94
N ALA A 43 -9.70 20.84 -6.40
CA ALA A 43 -9.66 19.61 -7.20
C ALA A 43 -11.05 19.08 -7.59
N TYR A 44 -12.03 19.18 -6.69
CA TYR A 44 -13.34 18.52 -6.84
C TYR A 44 -14.52 19.49 -6.89
N GLY A 45 -14.33 20.78 -6.61
CA GLY A 45 -15.41 21.77 -6.56
C GLY A 45 -16.39 21.55 -5.42
N VAL A 46 -16.00 20.83 -4.37
CA VAL A 46 -16.85 20.52 -3.21
C VAL A 46 -16.25 21.11 -1.92
N GLU A 47 -17.12 21.40 -0.97
CA GLU A 47 -16.69 21.81 0.38
C GLU A 47 -16.48 20.58 1.26
N CYS A 48 -15.50 20.64 2.13
CA CYS A 48 -15.36 19.67 3.21
C CYS A 48 -16.49 19.84 4.23
N VAL A 49 -16.96 18.73 4.77
CA VAL A 49 -17.97 18.72 5.82
C VAL A 49 -17.32 18.61 7.20
N ASP A 50 -18.05 19.06 8.22
CA ASP A 50 -17.65 18.86 9.61
C ASP A 50 -17.61 17.38 9.98
N VAL A 51 -16.70 16.99 10.88
CA VAL A 51 -16.52 15.63 11.36
C VAL A 51 -17.83 15.03 11.88
N ASP A 52 -18.59 15.79 12.67
CA ASP A 52 -19.83 15.29 13.29
C ASP A 52 -20.91 15.06 12.23
N VAL A 53 -20.99 15.92 11.23
CA VAL A 53 -21.91 15.76 10.09
C VAL A 53 -21.56 14.53 9.27
N ALA A 54 -20.26 14.31 9.04
CA ALA A 54 -19.79 13.12 8.31
C ALA A 54 -20.13 11.84 9.07
N LEU A 55 -19.87 11.78 10.38
CA LEU A 55 -20.09 10.58 11.21
C LEU A 55 -21.57 10.23 11.36
N ASP A 56 -22.45 11.23 11.46
CA ASP A 56 -23.90 11.00 11.50
C ASP A 56 -24.41 10.39 10.19
N GLY A 57 -23.83 10.81 9.05
CA GLY A 57 -24.27 10.40 7.71
C GLY A 57 -23.61 9.12 7.18
N ALA A 58 -22.36 8.82 7.56
CA ALA A 58 -21.56 7.79 6.89
C ALA A 58 -21.94 6.35 7.28
N ASP A 59 -21.95 5.47 6.29
CA ASP A 59 -21.96 4.00 6.47
C ASP A 59 -20.54 3.45 6.44
N ILE A 60 -19.63 4.16 5.78
CA ILE A 60 -18.23 3.80 5.60
C ILE A 60 -17.38 5.02 5.94
N ILE A 61 -16.33 4.82 6.76
CA ILE A 61 -15.39 5.86 7.19
C ILE A 61 -14.00 5.44 6.77
N VAL A 62 -13.47 6.06 5.71
CA VAL A 62 -12.11 5.79 5.21
C VAL A 62 -11.11 6.72 5.90
N LEU A 63 -10.14 6.16 6.60
CA LEU A 63 -9.09 6.91 7.29
C LEU A 63 -7.85 7.04 6.40
N ALA A 64 -7.80 8.09 5.57
CA ALA A 64 -6.64 8.44 4.75
C ALA A 64 -5.70 9.40 5.48
N VAL A 65 -5.34 9.05 6.70
CA VAL A 65 -4.45 9.81 7.59
C VAL A 65 -3.12 9.07 7.73
N PRO A 66 -2.03 9.72 8.19
CA PRO A 66 -0.76 9.03 8.41
C PRO A 66 -0.90 7.84 9.39
N ASP A 67 -0.20 6.74 9.12
CA ASP A 67 -0.33 5.46 9.83
C ASP A 67 -0.12 5.62 11.34
N THR A 68 0.82 6.45 11.74
CA THR A 68 1.13 6.77 13.16
C THR A 68 -0.02 7.44 13.92
N VAL A 69 -1.05 7.95 13.23
CA VAL A 69 -2.19 8.63 13.87
C VAL A 69 -3.53 7.91 13.68
N ILE A 70 -3.57 6.80 12.91
CA ILE A 70 -4.81 6.04 12.65
C ILE A 70 -5.50 5.68 13.97
N GLY A 71 -4.78 5.07 14.92
CA GLY A 71 -5.33 4.69 16.22
C GLY A 71 -5.91 5.90 16.99
N LYS A 72 -5.16 7.02 17.02
CA LYS A 72 -5.62 8.25 17.67
C LYS A 72 -6.91 8.80 17.04
N VAL A 73 -6.97 8.82 15.71
CA VAL A 73 -8.17 9.30 15.00
C VAL A 73 -9.34 8.36 15.25
N ALA A 74 -9.14 7.03 15.15
CA ALA A 74 -10.16 6.04 15.42
C ALA A 74 -10.74 6.18 16.84
N HIS A 75 -9.89 6.30 17.88
CA HIS A 75 -10.34 6.57 19.26
C HIS A 75 -11.09 7.90 19.40
N GLY A 76 -10.70 8.93 18.66
CA GLY A 76 -11.35 10.25 18.72
C GLY A 76 -12.76 10.29 18.11
N ILE A 77 -13.09 9.36 17.22
CA ILE A 77 -14.39 9.34 16.53
C ILE A 77 -15.31 8.20 16.98
N ILE A 78 -14.78 7.16 17.65
CA ILE A 78 -15.47 5.89 17.85
C ILE A 78 -16.85 6.01 18.51
N ASP A 79 -16.98 6.88 19.49
CA ASP A 79 -18.24 7.09 20.22
C ASP A 79 -19.35 7.69 19.36
N LYS A 80 -18.97 8.34 18.26
CA LYS A 80 -19.89 9.00 17.32
C LYS A 80 -20.18 8.16 16.08
N VAL A 81 -19.43 7.07 15.87
CA VAL A 81 -19.65 6.15 14.74
C VAL A 81 -20.96 5.40 14.97
N LYS A 82 -21.84 5.36 13.97
CA LYS A 82 -23.12 4.65 14.11
C LYS A 82 -22.95 3.13 14.11
N PRO A 83 -23.82 2.38 14.84
CA PRO A 83 -23.83 0.93 14.80
C PRO A 83 -23.94 0.39 13.35
N GLY A 84 -23.20 -0.68 13.05
CA GLY A 84 -23.16 -1.28 11.72
C GLY A 84 -22.33 -0.54 10.68
N ALA A 85 -21.69 0.60 11.03
CA ALA A 85 -20.78 1.29 10.12
C ALA A 85 -19.44 0.54 9.98
N MET A 86 -18.76 0.80 8.87
CA MET A 86 -17.41 0.27 8.59
C MET A 86 -16.36 1.37 8.76
N ILE A 87 -15.36 1.15 9.60
CA ILE A 87 -14.11 1.92 9.59
C ILE A 87 -13.13 1.19 8.68
N PHE A 88 -12.69 1.90 7.66
CA PHE A 88 -11.80 1.40 6.62
C PHE A 88 -10.44 2.06 6.75
N VAL A 89 -9.40 1.26 6.98
CA VAL A 89 -8.01 1.73 7.08
C VAL A 89 -7.19 1.32 5.87
N LEU A 90 -6.16 2.09 5.55
CA LEU A 90 -5.34 1.91 4.35
C LEU A 90 -4.08 1.10 4.61
N ASP A 91 -3.78 0.85 5.88
CA ASP A 91 -2.59 0.14 6.35
C ASP A 91 -2.92 -0.80 7.50
N GLY A 92 -2.10 -1.85 7.66
CA GLY A 92 -2.30 -2.89 8.67
C GLY A 92 -1.57 -2.67 9.99
N ALA A 93 -0.67 -1.68 10.10
CA ALA A 93 0.14 -1.51 11.31
C ALA A 93 -0.72 -1.23 12.55
N ALA A 94 -1.64 -0.28 12.47
CA ALA A 94 -2.52 0.05 13.60
C ALA A 94 -3.44 -1.12 14.02
N PRO A 95 -4.13 -1.84 13.08
CA PRO A 95 -4.87 -3.04 13.44
C PRO A 95 -3.98 -4.16 14.02
N PHE A 96 -2.82 -4.40 13.44
CA PHE A 96 -1.90 -5.47 13.88
C PHE A 96 -1.34 -5.21 15.28
N ALA A 97 -1.04 -3.96 15.60
CA ALA A 97 -0.57 -3.52 16.92
C ALA A 97 -1.72 -3.41 17.96
N GLY A 98 -2.98 -3.70 17.58
CA GLY A 98 -4.12 -3.59 18.50
C GLY A 98 -4.47 -2.15 18.88
N HIS A 99 -4.14 -1.18 18.03
CA HIS A 99 -4.37 0.25 18.31
C HIS A 99 -5.77 0.74 17.91
N LEU A 100 -6.62 -0.12 17.32
CA LEU A 100 -8.00 0.25 17.05
C LEU A 100 -8.86 0.13 18.31
N PRO A 101 -9.83 1.03 18.55
CA PRO A 101 -10.71 0.95 19.71
C PRO A 101 -11.61 -0.29 19.66
N GLU A 102 -11.87 -0.90 20.82
CA GLU A 102 -12.81 -2.01 20.93
C GLU A 102 -14.25 -1.52 20.74
N ARG A 103 -14.93 -2.02 19.71
CA ARG A 103 -16.32 -1.71 19.43
C ARG A 103 -16.96 -2.81 18.58
N ALA A 104 -17.71 -3.71 19.21
CA ALA A 104 -18.20 -4.94 18.60
C ALA A 104 -19.34 -4.78 17.57
N ASP A 105 -20.03 -3.64 17.56
CA ASP A 105 -21.17 -3.35 16.68
C ASP A 105 -20.79 -2.61 15.39
N ILE A 106 -19.51 -2.58 15.04
CA ILE A 106 -18.99 -2.00 13.79
C ILE A 106 -18.03 -2.95 13.09
N THR A 107 -17.77 -2.68 11.83
CA THR A 107 -16.77 -3.42 11.05
C THR A 107 -15.46 -2.66 10.96
N TYR A 108 -14.34 -3.35 11.17
CA TYR A 108 -13.01 -2.88 10.77
C TYR A 108 -12.56 -3.62 9.52
N PHE A 109 -12.26 -2.88 8.48
CA PHE A 109 -11.75 -3.40 7.23
C PHE A 109 -10.45 -2.70 6.84
N MET A 110 -9.51 -3.44 6.30
CA MET A 110 -8.26 -2.91 5.78
C MET A 110 -8.08 -3.31 4.33
N SER A 111 -7.62 -2.37 3.51
CA SER A 111 -7.17 -2.65 2.15
C SER A 111 -5.90 -1.87 1.82
N HIS A 112 -4.95 -2.55 1.19
CA HIS A 112 -3.67 -1.98 0.80
C HIS A 112 -3.38 -2.28 -0.68
N PRO A 113 -2.84 -1.32 -1.46
CA PRO A 113 -2.49 -1.56 -2.85
C PRO A 113 -1.21 -2.39 -2.95
N CYS A 114 -1.16 -3.35 -3.86
CA CYS A 114 0.09 -4.05 -4.20
C CYS A 114 1.05 -3.17 -5.00
N HIS A 115 0.59 -2.01 -5.45
CA HIS A 115 1.22 -1.14 -6.44
C HIS A 115 1.36 -1.81 -7.83
N PRO A 116 1.52 -1.02 -8.91
CA PRO A 116 1.76 -1.56 -10.24
C PRO A 116 3.08 -2.35 -10.29
N PRO A 117 3.08 -3.57 -10.83
CA PRO A 117 4.27 -4.41 -10.89
C PRO A 117 5.30 -3.85 -11.87
N ILE A 118 6.60 -4.17 -11.64
CA ILE A 118 7.70 -3.76 -12.53
C ILE A 118 7.63 -4.43 -13.92
N TRP A 119 7.05 -5.62 -14.01
CA TRP A 119 6.73 -6.28 -15.28
C TRP A 119 5.22 -6.20 -15.48
N ASN A 120 4.80 -5.27 -16.31
CA ASN A 120 3.40 -4.99 -16.61
C ASN A 120 3.18 -4.86 -18.12
N ASN A 121 1.91 -4.83 -18.53
CA ASN A 121 1.52 -4.70 -19.93
C ASN A 121 1.06 -3.28 -20.28
N GLU A 122 1.45 -2.28 -19.50
CA GLU A 122 1.10 -0.90 -19.73
C GLU A 122 1.68 -0.37 -21.06
N ASN A 123 0.85 0.35 -21.82
CA ASN A 123 1.18 0.74 -23.18
C ASN A 123 1.77 2.14 -23.28
N THR A 124 1.43 3.02 -22.37
CA THR A 124 1.89 4.42 -22.40
C THR A 124 3.00 4.69 -21.39
N THR A 125 3.75 5.78 -21.63
CA THR A 125 4.80 6.22 -20.70
C THR A 125 4.21 6.66 -19.37
N ASP A 126 3.02 7.28 -19.37
CA ASP A 126 2.39 7.80 -18.16
C ASP A 126 1.87 6.65 -17.27
N GLU A 127 1.24 5.62 -17.86
CA GLU A 127 0.88 4.39 -17.15
C GLU A 127 2.11 3.73 -16.51
N ARG A 128 3.20 3.56 -17.26
CA ARG A 128 4.45 2.97 -16.75
C ARG A 128 5.14 3.78 -15.64
N ARG A 129 4.78 5.05 -15.47
CA ARG A 129 5.30 5.96 -14.43
C ARG A 129 4.34 6.16 -13.27
N ASP A 130 3.17 5.59 -13.32
CA ASP A 130 2.26 5.54 -12.17
C ASP A 130 2.74 4.49 -11.14
N TYR A 131 3.91 4.75 -10.55
CA TYR A 131 4.59 3.81 -9.64
C TYR A 131 3.80 3.49 -8.37
N PHE A 132 2.96 4.41 -7.93
CA PHE A 132 2.11 4.20 -6.77
C PHE A 132 0.77 3.55 -7.11
N GLY A 133 0.37 3.57 -8.38
CA GLY A 133 -0.97 3.17 -8.78
C GLY A 133 -2.07 4.16 -8.39
N GLY A 134 -3.29 3.84 -8.79
CA GLY A 134 -4.46 4.65 -8.48
C GLY A 134 -4.67 5.84 -9.43
N ILE A 135 -3.94 5.94 -10.52
CA ILE A 135 -4.14 6.94 -11.58
C ILE A 135 -4.53 6.25 -12.88
N SER A 136 -3.67 5.41 -13.44
CA SER A 136 -3.85 4.79 -14.76
C SER A 136 -3.29 3.37 -14.87
N ALA A 137 -2.27 3.00 -14.09
CA ALA A 137 -1.65 1.68 -14.16
C ALA A 137 -2.46 0.62 -13.40
N ASP A 138 -2.57 -0.56 -13.97
CA ASP A 138 -3.21 -1.72 -13.37
C ASP A 138 -2.46 -2.21 -12.12
N GLN A 139 -3.20 -2.49 -11.05
CA GLN A 139 -2.62 -3.04 -9.82
C GLN A 139 -3.49 -4.10 -9.15
N GLY A 140 -2.90 -4.87 -8.25
CA GLY A 140 -3.61 -5.70 -7.29
C GLY A 140 -3.90 -4.94 -5.99
N ILE A 141 -4.80 -5.48 -5.18
CA ILE A 141 -5.02 -5.06 -3.80
C ILE A 141 -5.06 -6.26 -2.87
N VAL A 142 -4.68 -6.07 -1.63
CA VAL A 142 -4.92 -7.03 -0.54
C VAL A 142 -5.97 -6.47 0.41
N ASN A 143 -6.84 -7.34 0.91
CA ASN A 143 -7.97 -6.99 1.77
C ASN A 143 -8.01 -7.87 3.00
N VAL A 144 -8.32 -7.27 4.14
CA VAL A 144 -8.51 -7.95 5.42
C VAL A 144 -9.83 -7.50 6.03
N LEU A 145 -10.71 -8.44 6.34
CA LEU A 145 -11.78 -8.22 7.30
C LEU A 145 -11.15 -8.41 8.69
N VAL A 146 -10.85 -7.30 9.35
CA VAL A 146 -10.19 -7.30 10.67
C VAL A 146 -11.17 -7.71 11.75
N GLN A 147 -12.40 -7.16 11.67
CA GLN A 147 -13.51 -7.43 12.58
C GLN A 147 -14.82 -7.16 11.85
N GLY A 148 -15.86 -7.85 12.22
CA GLY A 148 -17.23 -7.64 11.70
C GLY A 148 -17.82 -8.90 11.09
N PRO A 149 -19.07 -8.84 10.64
CA PRO A 149 -19.73 -9.95 9.98
C PRO A 149 -19.12 -10.25 8.61
N GLU A 150 -19.14 -11.52 8.21
CA GLU A 150 -18.53 -12.00 6.96
C GLU A 150 -19.12 -11.32 5.70
N GLU A 151 -20.40 -11.00 5.74
CA GLU A 151 -21.11 -10.30 4.66
C GLU A 151 -20.55 -8.90 4.34
N ASP A 152 -19.92 -8.24 5.29
CA ASP A 152 -19.31 -6.92 5.10
C ASP A 152 -18.02 -6.97 4.26
N TYR A 153 -17.42 -8.17 4.10
CA TYR A 153 -16.24 -8.32 3.26
C TYR A 153 -16.46 -7.82 1.83
N ALA A 154 -17.61 -8.16 1.25
CA ALA A 154 -17.92 -7.76 -0.13
C ALA A 154 -18.04 -6.23 -0.27
N LEU A 155 -18.56 -5.54 0.74
CA LEU A 155 -18.62 -4.07 0.75
C LEU A 155 -17.21 -3.47 0.87
N GLY A 156 -16.39 -3.96 1.79
CA GLY A 156 -15.01 -3.48 1.95
C GLY A 156 -14.17 -3.69 0.69
N GLU A 157 -14.29 -4.85 0.05
CA GLU A 157 -13.61 -5.12 -1.22
C GLU A 157 -14.03 -4.16 -2.34
N ARG A 158 -15.32 -3.82 -2.46
CA ARG A 158 -15.78 -2.82 -3.44
C ARG A 158 -15.20 -1.44 -3.16
N VAL A 159 -15.15 -1.02 -1.89
CA VAL A 159 -14.49 0.24 -1.50
C VAL A 159 -13.03 0.21 -1.91
N GLY A 160 -12.29 -0.86 -1.58
CA GLY A 160 -10.89 -1.03 -1.97
C GLY A 160 -10.68 -0.93 -3.49
N LYS A 161 -11.52 -1.61 -4.27
CA LYS A 161 -11.49 -1.53 -5.75
C LYS A 161 -11.77 -0.13 -6.27
N ALA A 162 -12.68 0.61 -5.66
CA ALA A 162 -13.01 1.97 -6.08
C ALA A 162 -11.87 2.95 -5.77
N ILE A 163 -11.34 2.95 -4.54
CA ILE A 163 -10.33 3.92 -4.11
C ILE A 163 -8.95 3.70 -4.75
N TYR A 164 -8.61 2.46 -5.11
CA TYR A 164 -7.31 2.10 -5.71
C TYR A 164 -7.36 1.83 -7.22
N ALA A 165 -8.48 2.14 -7.88
CA ALA A 165 -8.66 1.89 -9.31
C ALA A 165 -7.52 2.48 -10.18
N PRO A 166 -7.12 1.79 -11.28
CA PRO A 166 -7.67 0.52 -11.77
C PRO A 166 -7.14 -0.71 -11.00
N VAL A 167 -8.04 -1.61 -10.61
CA VAL A 167 -7.71 -2.83 -9.86
C VAL A 167 -8.07 -4.07 -10.69
N VAL A 168 -7.06 -4.88 -11.00
CA VAL A 168 -7.21 -6.10 -11.82
C VAL A 168 -7.23 -7.38 -10.99
N ARG A 169 -6.75 -7.35 -9.75
CA ARG A 169 -6.76 -8.48 -8.82
C ARG A 169 -7.03 -8.01 -7.40
N SER A 170 -7.78 -8.81 -6.67
CA SER A 170 -8.12 -8.57 -5.28
C SER A 170 -7.84 -9.84 -4.48
N HIS A 171 -7.02 -9.73 -3.45
CA HIS A 171 -6.58 -10.86 -2.63
C HIS A 171 -7.13 -10.71 -1.22
N ARG A 172 -7.82 -11.72 -0.74
CA ARG A 172 -8.23 -11.82 0.66
C ARG A 172 -7.10 -12.45 1.47
N VAL A 173 -6.69 -11.79 2.54
CA VAL A 173 -5.67 -12.29 3.48
C VAL A 173 -6.13 -12.05 4.93
N THR A 174 -5.48 -12.73 5.87
CA THR A 174 -5.63 -12.43 7.30
C THR A 174 -4.68 -11.27 7.67
N LEU A 175 -4.93 -10.62 8.81
CA LEU A 175 -4.05 -9.56 9.30
C LEU A 175 -2.60 -10.06 9.53
N LYS A 176 -2.45 -11.30 10.04
CA LYS A 176 -1.13 -11.94 10.17
C LYS A 176 -0.45 -12.16 8.82
N GLN A 177 -1.19 -12.60 7.80
CA GLN A 177 -0.64 -12.75 6.44
C GLN A 177 -0.26 -11.40 5.82
N PHE A 178 -1.05 -10.34 6.10
CA PHE A 178 -0.70 -9.00 5.66
C PHE A 178 0.63 -8.52 6.28
N ALA A 179 0.85 -8.75 7.57
CA ALA A 179 2.10 -8.41 8.24
C ALA A 179 3.33 -9.14 7.63
N LEU A 180 3.16 -10.35 7.11
CA LEU A 180 4.21 -11.03 6.34
C LEU A 180 4.49 -10.34 4.99
N LEU A 181 3.49 -9.71 4.38
CA LEU A 181 3.63 -9.03 3.09
C LEU A 181 4.25 -7.64 3.23
N GLU A 182 3.66 -6.78 4.09
CA GLU A 182 4.06 -5.36 4.15
C GLU A 182 5.34 -5.15 4.95
N PRO A 183 5.40 -5.29 6.26
CA PRO A 183 6.67 -5.10 6.95
C PRO A 183 7.69 -6.20 6.63
N GLY A 184 7.27 -7.45 6.43
CA GLY A 184 8.19 -8.55 6.19
C GLY A 184 8.77 -8.56 4.78
N LEU A 185 7.97 -8.88 3.78
CA LEU A 185 8.45 -9.08 2.41
C LEU A 185 8.77 -7.75 1.70
N SER A 186 7.87 -6.78 1.77
CA SER A 186 8.01 -5.53 1.02
C SER A 186 9.08 -4.61 1.61
N GLU A 187 9.03 -4.32 2.90
CA GLU A 187 9.90 -3.34 3.53
C GLU A 187 11.20 -3.96 4.04
N THR A 188 11.11 -5.00 4.89
CA THR A 188 12.29 -5.63 5.48
C THR A 188 13.16 -6.31 4.43
N VAL A 189 12.61 -7.13 3.55
CA VAL A 189 13.41 -7.86 2.55
C VAL A 189 13.65 -7.01 1.32
N ASN A 190 12.60 -6.66 0.57
CA ASN A 190 12.75 -5.98 -0.72
C ASN A 190 13.36 -4.59 -0.55
N GLY A 191 12.87 -3.76 0.39
CA GLY A 191 13.40 -2.44 0.65
C GLY A 191 14.90 -2.48 1.06
N SER A 192 15.28 -3.41 1.92
CA SER A 192 16.69 -3.61 2.32
C SER A 192 17.56 -4.03 1.14
N LEU A 193 17.11 -4.97 0.31
CA LEU A 193 17.85 -5.38 -0.88
C LEU A 193 18.02 -4.25 -1.90
N MET A 194 16.99 -3.42 -2.11
CA MET A 194 17.10 -2.21 -2.94
C MET A 194 18.17 -1.24 -2.38
N LYS A 195 18.22 -1.08 -1.08
CA LYS A 195 19.26 -0.28 -0.41
C LYS A 195 20.67 -0.84 -0.62
N VAL A 196 20.82 -2.16 -0.49
CA VAL A 196 22.10 -2.85 -0.73
C VAL A 196 22.55 -2.69 -2.18
N LEU A 197 21.64 -2.88 -3.15
CA LEU A 197 21.93 -2.66 -4.57
C LEU A 197 22.40 -1.24 -4.86
N ARG A 198 21.75 -0.24 -4.25
CA ARG A 198 22.16 1.17 -4.38
C ARG A 198 23.56 1.39 -3.81
N MET A 199 23.85 0.87 -2.62
CA MET A 199 25.18 0.97 -1.99
C MET A 199 26.25 0.29 -2.84
N ALA A 200 25.96 -0.88 -3.42
CA ALA A 200 26.87 -1.59 -4.32
C ALA A 200 27.17 -0.78 -5.58
N MET A 201 26.16 -0.16 -6.18
CA MET A 201 26.34 0.72 -7.34
C MET A 201 27.24 1.91 -6.99
N ASP A 202 27.01 2.57 -5.85
CA ASP A 202 27.82 3.71 -5.40
C ASP A 202 29.30 3.29 -5.16
N GLU A 203 29.53 2.07 -4.64
CA GLU A 203 30.91 1.55 -4.44
C GLU A 203 31.61 1.25 -5.78
N VAL A 204 30.91 0.73 -6.77
CA VAL A 204 31.44 0.51 -8.13
C VAL A 204 31.82 1.84 -8.78
N VAL A 205 31.03 2.90 -8.57
CA VAL A 205 31.34 4.25 -9.05
C VAL A 205 32.62 4.79 -8.37
N LYS A 206 32.81 4.60 -7.04
CA LYS A 206 34.05 4.97 -6.34
C LYS A 206 35.29 4.24 -6.88
N LYS A 207 35.10 3.04 -7.44
CA LYS A 207 36.18 2.26 -8.08
C LYS A 207 36.48 2.65 -9.54
N GLY A 208 35.85 3.71 -10.03
CA GLY A 208 36.18 4.35 -11.30
C GLY A 208 35.21 4.05 -12.47
N VAL A 209 34.15 3.31 -12.25
CA VAL A 209 33.07 3.17 -13.26
C VAL A 209 32.23 4.43 -13.25
N SER A 210 31.88 4.97 -14.45
CA SER A 210 30.99 6.12 -14.50
C SER A 210 29.60 5.80 -13.94
N TYR A 211 28.96 6.81 -13.35
CA TYR A 211 27.61 6.66 -12.75
C TYR A 211 26.61 6.10 -13.75
N ASP A 212 26.56 6.65 -14.96
CA ASP A 212 25.61 6.23 -15.98
C ASP A 212 25.84 4.78 -16.41
N CYS A 213 27.11 4.36 -16.58
CA CYS A 213 27.44 2.97 -16.91
C CYS A 213 27.02 2.02 -15.79
N ALA A 214 27.35 2.34 -14.54
CA ALA A 214 26.98 1.51 -13.39
C ALA A 214 25.46 1.39 -13.25
N ARG A 215 24.75 2.49 -13.44
CA ARG A 215 23.29 2.55 -13.37
C ARG A 215 22.64 1.73 -14.48
N ASP A 216 23.03 1.93 -15.73
CA ASP A 216 22.44 1.24 -16.88
C ASP A 216 22.69 -0.26 -16.78
N PHE A 217 23.91 -0.64 -16.39
CA PHE A 217 24.27 -2.05 -16.20
C PHE A 217 23.44 -2.70 -15.08
N LEU A 218 23.34 -2.06 -13.93
CA LEU A 218 22.57 -2.58 -12.81
C LEU A 218 21.08 -2.71 -13.15
N LEU A 219 20.44 -1.64 -13.63
CA LEU A 219 19.00 -1.64 -13.88
C LEU A 219 18.62 -2.60 -15.01
N GLY A 220 19.45 -2.72 -16.06
CA GLY A 220 19.25 -3.68 -17.13
C GLY A 220 19.35 -5.13 -16.64
N HIS A 221 20.32 -5.43 -15.77
CA HIS A 221 20.47 -6.75 -15.18
C HIS A 221 19.39 -7.06 -14.14
N MET A 222 18.96 -6.09 -13.33
CA MET A 222 17.80 -6.28 -12.45
C MET A 222 16.54 -6.69 -13.23
N ASN A 223 16.31 -6.07 -14.39
CA ASN A 223 15.16 -6.40 -15.21
C ASN A 223 15.22 -7.84 -15.74
N ILE A 224 16.31 -8.25 -16.40
CA ILE A 224 16.39 -9.59 -16.99
C ILE A 224 16.53 -10.68 -15.92
N MET A 225 17.37 -10.48 -14.91
CA MET A 225 17.56 -11.46 -13.84
C MET A 225 16.27 -11.63 -13.02
N GLY A 226 15.60 -10.55 -12.70
CA GLY A 226 14.32 -10.62 -12.03
C GLY A 226 13.24 -11.27 -12.89
N ALA A 227 13.18 -10.97 -14.20
CA ALA A 227 12.22 -11.61 -15.10
C ALA A 227 12.38 -13.14 -15.14
N VAL A 228 13.63 -13.64 -15.11
CA VAL A 228 13.90 -15.10 -15.03
C VAL A 228 13.56 -15.64 -13.64
N MET A 229 13.97 -14.95 -12.56
CA MET A 229 13.76 -15.40 -11.17
C MET A 229 12.28 -15.49 -10.78
N PHE A 230 11.44 -14.61 -11.33
CA PHE A 230 10.01 -14.52 -11.03
C PHE A 230 9.12 -14.99 -12.19
N ASP A 231 9.62 -15.89 -13.05
CA ASP A 231 8.86 -16.59 -14.09
C ASP A 231 8.17 -15.67 -15.12
N GLN A 232 8.69 -14.45 -15.31
CA GLN A 232 8.20 -13.54 -16.35
C GLN A 232 8.82 -13.86 -17.72
N HIS A 233 9.97 -14.51 -17.74
CA HIS A 233 10.69 -14.96 -18.92
C HIS A 233 11.13 -16.43 -18.77
N GLN A 234 10.79 -17.24 -19.76
CA GLN A 234 11.29 -18.62 -19.83
C GLN A 234 12.78 -18.60 -20.17
N GLY A 235 13.62 -18.90 -19.19
CA GLY A 235 15.07 -18.90 -19.34
C GLY A 235 15.76 -19.42 -18.10
N VAL A 236 17.06 -19.61 -18.22
CA VAL A 236 17.95 -20.02 -17.12
C VAL A 236 19.13 -19.08 -17.06
N PHE A 237 19.69 -18.90 -15.89
CA PHE A 237 20.96 -18.17 -15.75
C PHE A 237 22.11 -18.97 -16.36
N SER A 238 23.12 -18.25 -16.86
CA SER A 238 24.37 -18.88 -17.27
C SER A 238 25.07 -19.54 -16.07
N ASP A 239 25.92 -20.54 -16.33
CA ASP A 239 26.70 -21.21 -15.29
C ASP A 239 27.55 -20.19 -14.48
N ALA A 240 28.07 -19.17 -15.14
CA ALA A 240 28.85 -18.14 -14.49
C ALA A 240 27.98 -17.29 -13.54
N ALA A 241 26.75 -16.94 -13.95
CA ALA A 241 25.81 -16.22 -13.11
C ALA A 241 25.37 -17.05 -11.89
N ASN A 242 25.06 -18.33 -12.09
CA ASN A 242 24.70 -19.25 -11.00
C ASN A 242 25.83 -19.33 -9.95
N LYS A 243 27.08 -19.54 -10.41
CA LYS A 243 28.25 -19.57 -9.50
C LYS A 243 28.45 -18.26 -8.73
N ALA A 244 28.22 -17.11 -9.39
CA ALA A 244 28.32 -15.81 -8.73
C ALA A 244 27.22 -15.62 -7.67
N ILE A 245 25.99 -16.07 -7.95
CA ILE A 245 24.86 -16.03 -7.00
C ILE A 245 25.15 -16.92 -5.79
N GLU A 246 25.54 -18.19 -6.03
CA GLU A 246 25.90 -19.14 -4.97
C GLU A 246 27.03 -18.61 -4.06
N PHE A 247 28.04 -17.97 -4.65
CA PHE A 247 29.10 -17.32 -3.88
C PHE A 247 28.58 -16.09 -3.12
N GLY A 248 27.70 -15.30 -3.72
CA GLY A 248 27.24 -14.03 -3.19
C GLY A 248 26.30 -14.15 -2.00
N ILE A 249 25.40 -15.13 -2.00
CA ILE A 249 24.40 -15.31 -0.93
C ILE A 249 25.04 -15.38 0.45
N PRO A 250 25.97 -16.28 0.77
CA PRO A 250 26.58 -16.37 2.10
C PRO A 250 27.51 -15.19 2.44
N VAL A 251 27.94 -14.41 1.44
CA VAL A 251 28.73 -13.18 1.67
C VAL A 251 27.84 -12.01 2.08
N LEU A 252 26.63 -11.94 1.50
CA LEU A 252 25.71 -10.79 1.67
C LEU A 252 24.66 -11.02 2.74
N MET A 253 24.24 -12.28 2.94
CA MET A 253 23.13 -12.65 3.82
C MET A 253 23.64 -13.41 5.05
N LYS A 254 23.02 -13.19 6.21
CA LYS A 254 23.22 -14.05 7.37
C LYS A 254 22.56 -15.41 7.12
N ASP A 255 23.09 -16.47 7.75
CA ASP A 255 22.54 -17.83 7.60
C ASP A 255 21.09 -17.94 8.07
N ASP A 256 20.70 -17.13 9.05
CA ASP A 256 19.39 -17.10 9.70
C ASP A 256 18.49 -15.94 9.20
N TRP A 257 18.77 -15.36 8.03
CA TRP A 257 18.07 -14.16 7.57
C TRP A 257 16.54 -14.33 7.42
N LEU A 258 16.08 -15.56 7.16
CA LEU A 258 14.65 -15.85 7.05
C LEU A 258 13.89 -15.68 8.37
N ARG A 259 14.59 -15.56 9.50
CA ARG A 259 13.97 -15.25 10.80
C ARG A 259 13.20 -13.92 10.80
N CYS A 260 13.50 -13.01 9.87
CA CYS A 260 12.70 -11.79 9.71
C CYS A 260 11.20 -12.04 9.45
N PHE A 261 10.80 -13.28 9.14
CA PHE A 261 9.42 -13.72 9.02
C PHE A 261 8.88 -14.42 10.28
N ASP A 262 9.68 -14.58 11.33
CA ASP A 262 9.19 -15.09 12.61
C ASP A 262 8.27 -14.06 13.28
N ASP A 263 7.27 -14.54 14.02
CA ASP A 263 6.21 -13.71 14.60
C ASP A 263 6.77 -12.56 15.46
N ASP A 264 7.80 -12.83 16.26
CA ASP A 264 8.44 -11.83 17.13
C ASP A 264 9.19 -10.74 16.35
N GLU A 265 9.83 -11.11 15.23
CA GLU A 265 10.55 -10.16 14.36
C GLU A 265 9.57 -9.30 13.54
N ILE A 266 8.49 -9.90 13.04
CA ILE A 266 7.40 -9.17 12.37
C ILE A 266 6.72 -8.18 13.34
N ALA A 267 6.53 -8.56 14.60
CA ALA A 267 5.94 -7.66 15.60
C ALA A 267 6.88 -6.51 16.00
N ALA A 268 8.17 -6.65 15.77
CA ALA A 268 9.19 -5.64 16.09
C ALA A 268 9.51 -4.71 14.92
N SER A 269 9.19 -5.11 13.69
CA SER A 269 9.41 -4.32 12.47
C SER A 269 8.35 -3.25 12.27
#